data_b057e3f7000ce0c061f68446f2ac093e
#
_entry.id   b057e3f7000ce0c061f68446f2ac093e
#
_cell.length_a   1.000
_cell.length_b   1.000
_cell.length_c   1.000
_cell.angle_alpha   90.00
_cell.angle_beta   90.00
_cell.angle_gamma   90.00
#
_symmetry.space_group_name_H-M   'P 1'
#
loop_
_entity.id
_entity.type
_entity.pdbx_description
1 polymer ?
#
loop_
_entity_poly.entity_id
_entity_poly.type
_entity_poly.pdbx_seq_one_letter_code
_entity_poly.pdbx_strand_id
1 'polypeptide(L)'
;VYTQEKLPEQDISYIYWNISMLQQNLKQYEAAYENAEKGIKCAKTSTNKYACMLRKCTLLYALDREEEFKSYYQECLKATEKHGETRRNELNKLKIYNYILNQQYDKAHALADSTSILHERIAFQANIYAKEQKYKDAYQALQKLQSLQDSLNQLIQTADLSELNVRIGNEQLKRKAQALQLENTQLNLQKTTLELQQTKSQVEIEKMNAENNELLLRNRNLELAQFKAETERTQSLMVAKQAESERQLMILKFILIFFCFFA
;
A
#
# COMPACT_ATOMS: atom_id res chain seq x y z
N VAL A 1 17.38 32.64 -29.67
CA VAL A 1 18.14 32.89 -28.43
C VAL A 1 17.10 32.97 -27.32
N TYR A 2 16.78 31.83 -26.69
CA TYR A 2 15.95 31.82 -25.49
C TYR A 2 16.84 32.27 -24.33
N THR A 3 16.64 33.46 -23.82
CA THR A 3 17.17 33.88 -22.53
C THR A 3 16.61 32.93 -21.50
N GLN A 4 17.49 32.16 -20.83
CA GLN A 4 17.15 31.48 -19.59
C GLN A 4 16.81 32.56 -18.57
N GLU A 5 15.54 32.95 -18.49
CA GLU A 5 15.03 33.60 -17.30
C GLU A 5 15.30 32.63 -16.11
N LYS A 6 16.22 33.02 -15.25
CA LYS A 6 16.41 32.36 -13.97
C LYS A 6 15.07 32.43 -13.28
N LEU A 7 14.32 31.30 -13.30
CA LEU A 7 13.19 31.15 -12.43
C LEU A 7 13.65 31.55 -11.02
N PRO A 8 12.87 32.37 -10.29
CA PRO A 8 13.22 32.72 -8.92
C PRO A 8 13.51 31.42 -8.22
N GLU A 9 14.58 31.40 -7.41
CA GLU A 9 15.01 30.21 -6.66
C GLU A 9 13.84 29.70 -5.79
N GLN A 10 12.93 28.97 -6.42
CA GLN A 10 11.79 28.39 -5.73
C GLN A 10 12.33 27.37 -4.72
N ASP A 11 11.66 27.28 -3.59
CA ASP A 11 12.00 26.29 -2.58
C ASP A 11 11.65 24.90 -3.14
N ILE A 12 12.67 24.22 -3.65
CA ILE A 12 12.56 22.90 -4.29
C ILE A 12 11.93 21.86 -3.31
N SER A 13 11.98 22.12 -2.01
CA SER A 13 11.37 21.25 -1.01
C SER A 13 9.87 21.05 -1.22
N TYR A 14 9.18 22.08 -1.73
CA TYR A 14 7.76 21.99 -2.06
C TYR A 14 7.50 21.02 -3.23
N ILE A 15 8.39 20.97 -4.19
CA ILE A 15 8.32 20.01 -5.31
C ILE A 15 8.47 18.58 -4.78
N TYR A 16 9.47 18.34 -3.94
CA TYR A 16 9.67 17.03 -3.32
C TYR A 16 8.50 16.63 -2.42
N TRP A 17 7.92 17.57 -1.69
CA TRP A 17 6.72 17.33 -0.90
C TRP A 17 5.53 16.89 -1.78
N ASN A 18 5.30 17.56 -2.92
CA ASN A 18 4.26 17.19 -3.88
C ASN A 18 4.52 15.81 -4.51
N ILE A 19 5.75 15.55 -4.96
CA ILE A 19 6.14 14.24 -5.50
C ILE A 19 5.88 13.14 -4.46
N SER A 20 6.32 13.35 -3.24
CA SER A 20 6.08 12.41 -2.13
C SER A 20 4.58 12.17 -1.91
N MET A 21 3.75 13.21 -2.01
CA MET A 21 2.29 13.08 -1.89
C MET A 21 1.70 12.22 -3.02
N LEU A 22 2.10 12.47 -4.25
CA LEU A 22 1.63 11.70 -5.40
C LEU A 22 2.05 10.23 -5.31
N GLN A 23 3.29 9.98 -4.93
CA GLN A 23 3.81 8.62 -4.75
C GLN A 23 3.09 7.87 -3.63
N GLN A 24 2.76 8.54 -2.53
CA GLN A 24 1.95 7.91 -1.48
C GLN A 24 0.55 7.52 -2.00
N ASN A 25 -0.09 8.38 -2.79
CA ASN A 25 -1.39 8.07 -3.40
C ASN A 25 -1.30 6.86 -4.35
N LEU A 26 -0.15 6.66 -4.96
CA LEU A 26 0.18 5.51 -5.80
C LEU A 26 0.67 4.29 -5.00
N LYS A 27 0.65 4.35 -3.66
CA LYS A 27 1.14 3.32 -2.74
C LYS A 27 2.64 3.01 -2.87
N GLN A 28 3.41 3.91 -3.49
CA GLN A 28 4.88 3.84 -3.61
C GLN A 28 5.53 4.45 -2.36
N TYR A 29 5.34 3.83 -1.22
CA TYR A 29 5.66 4.43 0.08
C TYR A 29 7.15 4.68 0.29
N GLU A 30 8.04 3.78 -0.15
CA GLU A 30 9.48 3.95 -0.02
C GLU A 30 9.98 5.13 -0.86
N ALA A 31 9.58 5.21 -2.13
CA ALA A 31 9.94 6.33 -2.99
C ALA A 31 9.39 7.67 -2.45
N ALA A 32 8.16 7.64 -1.90
CA ALA A 32 7.57 8.80 -1.23
C ALA A 32 8.40 9.24 -0.01
N TYR A 33 8.88 8.28 0.78
CA TYR A 33 9.73 8.53 1.94
C TYR A 33 11.06 9.18 1.54
N GLU A 34 11.74 8.64 0.53
CA GLU A 34 12.99 9.22 0.02
C GLU A 34 12.80 10.67 -0.45
N ASN A 35 11.68 10.96 -1.13
CA ASN A 35 11.41 12.32 -1.58
C ASN A 35 11.04 13.26 -0.42
N ALA A 36 10.37 12.78 0.62
CA ALA A 36 10.17 13.56 1.85
C ALA A 36 11.51 13.90 2.51
N GLU A 37 12.47 12.98 2.56
CA GLU A 37 13.83 13.23 3.06
C GLU A 37 14.60 14.25 2.21
N LYS A 38 14.52 14.15 0.88
CA LYS A 38 15.11 15.15 -0.03
C LYS A 38 14.50 16.52 0.23
N GLY A 39 13.18 16.58 0.43
CA GLY A 39 12.48 17.81 0.79
C GLY A 39 12.98 18.42 2.10
N ILE A 40 13.23 17.62 3.14
CA ILE A 40 13.80 18.08 4.41
C ILE A 40 15.19 18.68 4.22
N LYS A 41 16.04 18.01 3.40
CA LYS A 41 17.43 18.43 3.16
C LYS A 41 17.55 19.73 2.38
N CYS A 42 16.65 19.97 1.43
CA CYS A 42 16.70 21.15 0.55
C CYS A 42 15.77 22.28 0.96
N ALA A 43 15.04 22.14 2.07
CA ALA A 43 14.12 23.16 2.56
C ALA A 43 14.86 24.44 2.98
N LYS A 44 14.49 25.54 2.33
CA LYS A 44 15.04 26.89 2.63
C LYS A 44 14.35 27.55 3.82
N THR A 45 13.09 27.19 4.06
CA THR A 45 12.31 27.73 5.19
C THR A 45 12.03 26.67 6.25
N SER A 46 11.97 27.09 7.49
CA SER A 46 11.61 26.20 8.60
C SER A 46 10.20 25.62 8.45
N THR A 47 9.28 26.38 7.87
CA THR A 47 7.90 25.93 7.61
C THR A 47 7.86 24.80 6.58
N ASN A 48 8.60 24.92 5.48
CA ASN A 48 8.66 23.88 4.46
C ASN A 48 9.40 22.64 4.98
N LYS A 49 10.47 22.84 5.76
CA LYS A 49 11.14 21.74 6.43
C LYS A 49 10.18 20.97 7.35
N TYR A 50 9.40 21.70 8.15
CA TYR A 50 8.40 21.10 9.04
C TYR A 50 7.34 20.33 8.26
N ALA A 51 6.84 20.88 7.14
CA ALA A 51 5.90 20.17 6.26
C ALA A 51 6.45 18.82 5.77
N CYS A 52 7.70 18.81 5.33
CA CYS A 52 8.37 17.58 4.88
C CYS A 52 8.63 16.61 6.05
N MET A 53 8.90 17.12 7.26
CA MET A 53 9.04 16.29 8.46
C MET A 53 7.74 15.57 8.81
N LEU A 54 6.61 16.28 8.85
CA LEU A 54 5.29 15.66 9.07
C LEU A 54 4.98 14.62 8.01
N ARG A 55 5.36 14.90 6.77
CA ARG A 55 5.21 13.96 5.65
C ARG A 55 6.02 12.69 5.86
N LYS A 56 7.31 12.81 6.17
CA LYS A 56 8.19 11.68 6.49
C LYS A 56 7.60 10.82 7.62
N CYS A 57 7.14 11.46 8.70
CA CYS A 57 6.55 10.76 9.83
C CYS A 57 5.28 9.98 9.40
N THR A 58 4.42 10.57 8.57
CA THR A 58 3.25 9.88 8.01
C THR A 58 3.65 8.62 7.22
N LEU A 59 4.74 8.69 6.47
CA LEU A 59 5.21 7.58 5.64
C LEU A 59 5.86 6.47 6.47
N LEU A 60 6.51 6.79 7.58
CA LEU A 60 7.00 5.77 8.52
C LEU A 60 5.86 4.91 9.07
N TYR A 61 4.70 5.51 9.38
CA TYR A 61 3.51 4.75 9.75
C TYR A 61 3.00 3.87 8.60
N ALA A 62 2.96 4.41 7.37
CA ALA A 62 2.49 3.66 6.21
C ALA A 62 3.42 2.50 5.80
N LEU A 63 4.68 2.55 6.19
CA LEU A 63 5.71 1.53 5.97
C LEU A 63 5.80 0.51 7.13
N ASP A 64 4.90 0.60 8.13
CA ASP A 64 4.92 -0.21 9.36
C ASP A 64 6.26 -0.13 10.14
N ARG A 65 7.00 1.00 10.01
CA ARG A 65 8.28 1.26 10.71
C ARG A 65 7.99 1.91 12.06
N GLU A 66 7.39 1.16 12.97
CA GLU A 66 6.81 1.68 14.22
C GLU A 66 7.81 2.38 15.14
N GLU A 67 8.98 1.80 15.36
CA GLU A 67 9.98 2.35 16.28
C GLU A 67 10.57 3.66 15.74
N GLU A 68 10.80 3.72 14.43
CA GLU A 68 11.24 4.95 13.79
C GLU A 68 10.14 6.01 13.79
N PHE A 69 8.89 5.59 13.59
CA PHE A 69 7.74 6.50 13.71
C PHE A 69 7.68 7.11 15.11
N LYS A 70 7.74 6.30 16.16
CA LYS A 70 7.65 6.78 17.54
C LYS A 70 8.77 7.79 17.86
N SER A 71 10.00 7.47 17.47
CA SER A 71 11.15 8.37 17.66
C SER A 71 10.97 9.67 16.89
N TYR A 72 10.65 9.58 15.61
CA TYR A 72 10.53 10.75 14.72
C TYR A 72 9.30 11.61 15.03
N TYR A 73 8.22 11.01 15.54
CA TYR A 73 7.04 11.70 16.00
C TYR A 73 7.37 12.68 17.15
N GLN A 74 8.26 12.31 18.07
CA GLN A 74 8.72 13.22 19.12
C GLN A 74 9.50 14.41 18.56
N GLU A 75 10.26 14.23 17.51
CA GLU A 75 10.93 15.33 16.81
C GLU A 75 9.91 16.27 16.15
N CYS A 76 8.87 15.72 15.53
CA CYS A 76 7.79 16.51 14.94
C CYS A 76 7.04 17.31 16.00
N LEU A 77 6.77 16.76 17.20
CA LEU A 77 6.13 17.45 18.29
C LEU A 77 6.97 18.63 18.80
N LYS A 78 8.29 18.44 18.99
CA LYS A 78 9.20 19.53 19.38
C LYS A 78 9.24 20.63 18.32
N ALA A 79 9.20 20.26 17.02
CA ALA A 79 9.17 21.24 15.95
C ALA A 79 7.86 22.05 15.94
N THR A 80 6.73 21.47 16.40
CA THR A 80 5.44 22.14 16.50
C THR A 80 5.47 23.37 17.41
N GLU A 81 6.25 23.34 18.50
CA GLU A 81 6.40 24.47 19.41
C GLU A 81 6.87 25.74 18.70
N LYS A 82 7.65 25.60 17.62
CA LYS A 82 8.17 26.71 16.82
C LYS A 82 7.23 27.15 15.69
N HIS A 83 6.36 26.26 15.23
CA HIS A 83 5.52 26.48 14.04
C HIS A 83 4.05 26.72 14.38
N GLY A 84 3.68 26.64 15.66
CA GLY A 84 2.33 26.87 16.15
C GLY A 84 1.30 25.93 15.49
N GLU A 85 0.10 26.44 15.25
CA GLU A 85 -1.00 25.67 14.66
C GLU A 85 -0.89 25.45 13.13
N THR A 86 0.18 25.95 12.53
CA THR A 86 0.43 25.72 11.10
C THR A 86 0.46 24.21 10.86
N ARG A 87 -0.36 23.73 9.95
CA ARG A 87 -0.52 22.30 9.62
C ARG A 87 -1.08 21.41 10.74
N ARG A 88 -2.04 21.96 11.47
CA ARG A 88 -2.73 21.26 12.57
C ARG A 88 -3.35 19.92 12.12
N ASN A 89 -3.89 19.87 10.91
CA ASN A 89 -4.53 18.65 10.39
C ASN A 89 -3.52 17.52 10.21
N GLU A 90 -2.34 17.81 9.63
CA GLU A 90 -1.28 16.82 9.46
C GLU A 90 -0.74 16.35 10.82
N LEU A 91 -0.61 17.26 11.79
CA LEU A 91 -0.22 16.88 13.14
C LEU A 91 -1.28 16.01 13.84
N ASN A 92 -2.56 16.33 13.70
CA ASN A 92 -3.64 15.52 14.26
C ASN A 92 -3.65 14.11 13.65
N LYS A 93 -3.39 13.98 12.36
CA LYS A 93 -3.19 12.69 11.71
C LYS A 93 -2.08 11.86 12.37
N LEU A 94 -0.94 12.47 12.65
CA LEU A 94 0.15 11.79 13.35
C LEU A 94 -0.21 11.41 14.79
N LYS A 95 -0.98 12.25 15.50
CA LYS A 95 -1.51 11.92 16.83
C LYS A 95 -2.42 10.69 16.78
N ILE A 96 -3.31 10.61 15.79
CA ILE A 96 -4.18 9.44 15.59
C ILE A 96 -3.32 8.19 15.39
N TYR A 97 -2.32 8.22 14.52
CA TYR A 97 -1.42 7.10 14.29
C TYR A 97 -0.66 6.68 15.56
N ASN A 98 -0.17 7.66 16.32
CA ASN A 98 0.49 7.38 17.59
C ASN A 98 -0.47 6.74 18.60
N TYR A 99 -1.72 7.18 18.69
CA TYR A 99 -2.73 6.53 19.54
C TYR A 99 -3.03 5.09 19.09
N ILE A 100 -3.13 4.85 17.80
CA ILE A 100 -3.33 3.49 17.24
C ILE A 100 -2.17 2.57 17.65
N LEU A 101 -0.91 3.00 17.46
CA LEU A 101 0.28 2.21 17.79
C LEU A 101 0.40 1.92 19.29
N ASN A 102 -0.12 2.82 20.13
CA ASN A 102 -0.17 2.61 21.58
C ASN A 102 -1.48 1.99 22.06
N GLN A 103 -2.32 1.45 21.16
CA GLN A 103 -3.60 0.80 21.43
C GLN A 103 -4.59 1.69 22.21
N GLN A 104 -4.44 3.01 22.12
CA GLN A 104 -5.33 4.00 22.74
C GLN A 104 -6.47 4.36 21.78
N TYR A 105 -7.27 3.37 21.42
CA TYR A 105 -8.26 3.49 20.36
C TYR A 105 -9.34 4.52 20.67
N ASP A 106 -9.78 4.63 21.92
CA ASP A 106 -10.78 5.64 22.32
C ASP A 106 -10.30 7.07 22.01
N LYS A 107 -9.01 7.36 22.28
CA LYS A 107 -8.43 8.66 21.96
C LYS A 107 -8.26 8.86 20.45
N ALA A 108 -7.93 7.78 19.72
CA ALA A 108 -7.84 7.82 18.28
C ALA A 108 -9.20 8.12 17.65
N HIS A 109 -10.28 7.47 18.10
CA HIS A 109 -11.64 7.74 17.67
C HIS A 109 -12.07 9.18 17.98
N ALA A 110 -11.92 9.63 19.22
CA ALA A 110 -12.28 11.00 19.60
C ALA A 110 -11.60 12.07 18.73
N LEU A 111 -10.31 11.87 18.43
CA LEU A 111 -9.57 12.79 17.58
C LEU A 111 -9.97 12.67 16.10
N ALA A 112 -10.22 11.46 15.61
CA ALA A 112 -10.71 11.24 14.25
C ALA A 112 -12.08 11.89 14.04
N ASP A 113 -13.00 11.77 15.02
CA ASP A 113 -14.35 12.36 14.96
C ASP A 113 -14.31 13.89 14.96
N SER A 114 -13.29 14.49 15.57
CA SER A 114 -13.08 15.95 15.54
C SER A 114 -12.57 16.46 14.18
N THR A 115 -12.19 15.56 13.25
CA THR A 115 -11.72 15.94 11.92
C THR A 115 -12.87 16.51 11.09
N SER A 116 -12.72 17.77 10.65
CA SER A 116 -13.75 18.48 9.87
C SER A 116 -13.96 17.92 8.46
N ILE A 117 -12.92 17.31 7.90
CA ILE A 117 -12.93 16.77 6.54
C ILE A 117 -13.52 15.36 6.56
N LEU A 118 -14.71 15.19 6.01
CA LEU A 118 -15.50 13.96 6.11
C LEU A 118 -14.77 12.72 5.59
N HIS A 119 -14.15 12.80 4.44
CA HIS A 119 -13.45 11.63 3.87
C HIS A 119 -12.23 11.22 4.69
N GLU A 120 -11.48 12.18 5.25
CA GLU A 120 -10.36 11.88 6.15
C GLU A 120 -10.84 11.23 7.44
N ARG A 121 -11.93 11.76 8.02
CA ARG A 121 -12.54 11.18 9.22
C ARG A 121 -12.91 9.72 9.01
N ILE A 122 -13.61 9.41 7.91
CA ILE A 122 -14.01 8.03 7.59
C ILE A 122 -12.79 7.14 7.35
N ALA A 123 -11.76 7.65 6.67
CA ALA A 123 -10.51 6.92 6.44
C ALA A 123 -9.79 6.59 7.76
N PHE A 124 -9.74 7.54 8.70
CA PHE A 124 -9.19 7.28 10.03
C PHE A 124 -10.00 6.24 10.80
N GLN A 125 -11.34 6.34 10.81
CA GLN A 125 -12.22 5.36 11.44
C GLN A 125 -11.98 3.96 10.87
N ALA A 126 -11.88 3.82 9.54
CA ALA A 126 -11.60 2.53 8.91
C ALA A 126 -10.25 1.94 9.37
N ASN A 127 -9.21 2.77 9.46
CA ASN A 127 -7.90 2.33 9.93
C ASN A 127 -7.92 1.92 11.42
N ILE A 128 -8.58 2.74 12.27
CA ILE A 128 -8.70 2.45 13.69
C ILE A 128 -9.44 1.12 13.90
N TYR A 129 -10.62 0.94 13.29
CA TYR A 129 -11.38 -0.30 13.38
C TYR A 129 -10.60 -1.53 12.89
N ALA A 130 -9.82 -1.38 11.81
CA ALA A 130 -8.99 -2.47 11.32
C ALA A 130 -7.92 -2.88 12.33
N LYS A 131 -7.26 -1.93 13.00
CA LYS A 131 -6.25 -2.19 14.03
C LYS A 131 -6.87 -2.69 15.35
N GLU A 132 -8.10 -2.30 15.66
CA GLU A 132 -8.92 -2.88 16.75
C GLU A 132 -9.45 -4.29 16.43
N GLN A 133 -9.21 -4.83 15.24
CA GLN A 133 -9.78 -6.10 14.74
C GLN A 133 -11.31 -6.08 14.58
N LYS A 134 -11.94 -4.92 14.56
CA LYS A 134 -13.36 -4.72 14.28
C LYS A 134 -13.60 -4.69 12.77
N TYR A 135 -13.33 -5.79 12.10
CA TYR A 135 -13.30 -5.87 10.63
C TYR A 135 -14.62 -5.50 9.96
N LYS A 136 -15.75 -5.81 10.60
CA LYS A 136 -17.08 -5.42 10.09
C LYS A 136 -17.23 -3.91 10.01
N ASP A 137 -16.84 -3.19 11.07
CA ASP A 137 -16.96 -1.74 11.14
C ASP A 137 -15.95 -1.06 10.21
N ALA A 138 -14.74 -1.62 10.11
CA ALA A 138 -13.73 -1.20 9.14
C ALA A 138 -14.24 -1.32 7.69
N TYR A 139 -14.88 -2.45 7.36
CA TYR A 139 -15.47 -2.66 6.03
C TYR A 139 -16.60 -1.68 5.73
N GLN A 140 -17.49 -1.43 6.68
CA GLN A 140 -18.57 -0.43 6.52
C GLN A 140 -18.02 0.98 6.32
N ALA A 141 -16.95 1.35 7.04
CA ALA A 141 -16.30 2.64 6.85
C ALA A 141 -15.66 2.75 5.45
N LEU A 142 -15.00 1.69 4.97
CA LEU A 142 -14.44 1.64 3.61
C LEU A 142 -15.53 1.75 2.53
N GLN A 143 -16.68 1.08 2.70
CA GLN A 143 -17.81 1.22 1.78
C GLN A 143 -18.34 2.65 1.72
N LYS A 144 -18.45 3.32 2.89
CA LYS A 144 -18.82 4.74 2.94
C LYS A 144 -17.82 5.62 2.23
N LEU A 145 -16.53 5.37 2.41
CA LEU A 145 -15.46 6.11 1.75
C LEU A 145 -15.57 5.96 0.22
N GLN A 146 -15.77 4.73 -0.25
CA GLN A 146 -15.95 4.45 -1.67
C GLN A 146 -17.17 5.17 -2.25
N SER A 147 -18.32 5.11 -1.60
CA SER A 147 -19.54 5.78 -2.07
C SER A 147 -19.38 7.31 -2.14
N LEU A 148 -18.61 7.88 -1.22
CA LEU A 148 -18.32 9.32 -1.20
C LEU A 148 -17.40 9.69 -2.37
N GLN A 149 -16.42 8.86 -2.67
CA GLN A 149 -15.52 9.04 -3.80
C GLN A 149 -16.25 8.94 -5.14
N ASP A 150 -17.16 7.97 -5.27
CA ASP A 150 -17.98 7.78 -6.46
C ASP A 150 -18.91 8.99 -6.67
N SER A 151 -19.52 9.50 -5.60
CA SER A 151 -20.36 10.71 -5.65
C SER A 151 -19.57 11.94 -6.05
N LEU A 152 -18.34 12.09 -5.55
CA LEU A 152 -17.46 13.20 -5.92
C LEU A 152 -17.05 13.13 -7.39
N ASN A 153 -16.72 11.93 -7.86
CA ASN A 153 -16.40 11.68 -9.26
C ASN A 153 -17.58 11.99 -10.18
N GLN A 154 -18.79 11.63 -9.78
CA GLN A 154 -20.01 11.98 -10.51
C GLN A 154 -20.24 13.50 -10.55
N LEU A 155 -20.05 14.22 -9.44
CA LEU A 155 -20.16 15.68 -9.38
C LEU A 155 -19.11 16.37 -10.28
N ILE A 156 -17.89 15.85 -10.32
CA ILE A 156 -16.84 16.36 -11.22
C ILE A 156 -17.19 16.10 -12.69
N GLN A 157 -17.78 14.94 -13.00
CA GLN A 157 -18.21 14.58 -14.37
C GLN A 157 -19.46 15.33 -14.82
N THR A 158 -20.38 15.66 -13.91
CA THR A 158 -21.63 16.37 -14.19
C THR A 158 -21.52 17.88 -14.03
N ALA A 159 -20.39 18.42 -13.56
CA ALA A 159 -20.10 19.85 -13.57
C ALA A 159 -20.05 20.32 -15.02
N ASP A 160 -21.21 20.70 -15.51
CA ASP A 160 -21.48 20.99 -16.90
C ASP A 160 -20.69 22.20 -17.35
N LEU A 161 -19.73 21.99 -18.26
CA LEU A 161 -18.99 23.04 -18.94
C LEU A 161 -19.94 24.10 -19.57
N SER A 162 -21.20 23.72 -19.82
CA SER A 162 -22.25 24.61 -20.32
C SER A 162 -22.66 25.70 -19.32
N GLU A 163 -22.70 25.35 -18.02
CA GLU A 163 -23.04 26.30 -16.96
C GLU A 163 -21.93 27.33 -16.71
N LEU A 164 -20.70 26.92 -16.94
CA LEU A 164 -19.53 27.82 -16.94
C LEU A 164 -19.54 28.75 -18.15
N ASN A 165 -19.97 28.29 -19.33
CA ASN A 165 -20.04 29.10 -20.55
C ASN A 165 -21.10 30.21 -20.46
N VAL A 166 -22.19 30.01 -19.73
CA VAL A 166 -23.25 31.01 -19.52
C VAL A 166 -22.83 32.15 -18.59
N ARG A 167 -21.93 31.88 -17.64
CA ARG A 167 -21.51 32.86 -16.61
C ARG A 167 -20.38 33.79 -17.04
N ILE A 168 -19.86 33.63 -18.20
CA ILE A 168 -18.66 34.35 -18.60
C ILE A 168 -18.97 35.33 -19.74
N GLY A 169 -18.83 36.60 -19.46
CA GLY A 169 -18.99 37.68 -20.47
C GLY A 169 -17.77 37.75 -21.43
N ASN A 170 -18.05 38.22 -22.63
CA ASN A 170 -17.31 38.15 -23.90
C ASN A 170 -15.77 37.94 -23.92
N GLU A 171 -14.99 38.80 -23.36
CA GLU A 171 -13.51 38.67 -23.49
C GLU A 171 -12.87 37.85 -22.34
N GLN A 172 -13.45 37.90 -21.17
CA GLN A 172 -13.05 37.03 -20.07
C GLN A 172 -13.37 35.56 -20.38
N LEU A 173 -14.39 35.32 -21.21
CA LEU A 173 -14.79 34.00 -21.73
C LEU A 173 -13.65 33.36 -22.50
N LYS A 174 -13.03 34.09 -23.42
CA LYS A 174 -11.94 33.55 -24.25
C LYS A 174 -10.69 33.19 -23.45
N ARG A 175 -10.34 34.05 -22.49
CA ARG A 175 -9.19 33.78 -21.58
C ARG A 175 -9.45 32.64 -20.62
N LYS A 176 -10.67 32.55 -20.07
CA LYS A 176 -11.06 31.43 -19.19
C LYS A 176 -11.22 30.13 -19.99
N ALA A 177 -11.79 30.18 -21.21
CA ALA A 177 -11.87 29.01 -22.07
C ALA A 177 -10.48 28.48 -22.47
N GLN A 178 -9.53 29.37 -22.73
CA GLN A 178 -8.14 28.98 -22.99
C GLN A 178 -7.46 28.39 -21.74
N ALA A 179 -7.71 28.99 -20.57
CA ALA A 179 -7.19 28.47 -19.30
C ALA A 179 -7.79 27.10 -18.97
N LEU A 180 -9.10 26.92 -19.15
CA LEU A 180 -9.79 25.63 -18.98
C LEU A 180 -9.35 24.58 -20.01
N GLN A 181 -9.07 25.01 -21.25
CA GLN A 181 -8.56 24.13 -22.28
C GLN A 181 -7.13 23.66 -21.94
N LEU A 182 -6.31 24.55 -21.39
CA LEU A 182 -4.97 24.21 -20.88
C LEU A 182 -5.06 23.26 -19.69
N GLU A 183 -5.96 23.55 -18.75
CA GLU A 183 -6.21 22.71 -17.58
C GLU A 183 -6.75 21.32 -17.97
N ASN A 184 -7.70 21.27 -18.91
CA ASN A 184 -8.20 20.01 -19.48
C ASN A 184 -7.08 19.22 -20.20
N THR A 185 -6.20 19.92 -20.90
CA THR A 185 -5.05 19.28 -21.55
C THR A 185 -4.08 18.72 -20.49
N GLN A 186 -3.86 19.46 -19.41
CA GLN A 186 -3.04 19.00 -18.27
C GLN A 186 -3.70 17.84 -17.54
N LEU A 187 -5.02 17.90 -17.30
CA LEU A 187 -5.78 16.80 -16.68
C LEU A 187 -5.82 15.54 -17.55
N ASN A 188 -5.98 15.71 -18.88
CA ASN A 188 -5.90 14.59 -19.80
C ASN A 188 -4.50 13.99 -19.83
N LEU A 189 -3.47 14.81 -19.79
CA LEU A 189 -2.09 14.34 -19.69
C LEU A 189 -1.85 13.59 -18.37
N GLN A 190 -2.36 14.12 -17.26
CA GLN A 190 -2.31 13.46 -15.97
C GLN A 190 -3.09 12.13 -15.96
N LYS A 191 -4.30 12.13 -16.55
CA LYS A 191 -5.13 10.92 -16.68
C LYS A 191 -4.41 9.85 -17.52
N THR A 192 -3.86 10.25 -18.68
CA THR A 192 -3.09 9.32 -19.53
C THR A 192 -1.85 8.80 -18.81
N THR A 193 -1.20 9.66 -18.02
CA THR A 193 -0.03 9.27 -17.22
C THR A 193 -0.44 8.27 -16.12
N LEU A 194 -1.58 8.50 -15.46
CA LEU A 194 -2.14 7.60 -14.45
C LEU A 194 -2.58 6.26 -15.06
N GLU A 195 -3.26 6.30 -16.23
CA GLU A 195 -3.66 5.09 -16.96
C GLU A 195 -2.44 4.28 -17.41
N LEU A 196 -1.40 4.96 -17.92
CA LEU A 196 -0.13 4.31 -18.26
C LEU A 196 0.54 3.68 -17.03
N GLN A 197 0.48 4.34 -15.91
CA GLN A 197 1.06 3.88 -14.67
C GLN A 197 0.25 2.72 -14.06
N GLN A 198 -1.08 2.78 -14.13
CA GLN A 198 -1.94 1.66 -13.76
C GLN A 198 -1.69 0.44 -14.66
N THR A 199 -1.55 0.67 -15.98
CA THR A 199 -1.22 -0.41 -16.93
C THR A 199 0.14 -1.03 -16.62
N LYS A 200 1.15 -0.21 -16.30
CA LYS A 200 2.46 -0.72 -15.87
C LYS A 200 2.35 -1.54 -14.57
N SER A 201 1.63 -1.03 -13.57
CA SER A 201 1.40 -1.76 -12.33
C SER A 201 0.60 -3.05 -12.54
N GLN A 202 -0.38 -3.02 -13.46
CA GLN A 202 -1.14 -4.21 -13.83
C GLN A 202 -0.24 -5.27 -14.48
N VAL A 203 0.61 -4.85 -15.42
CA VAL A 203 1.59 -5.73 -16.07
C VAL A 203 2.58 -6.30 -15.05
N GLU A 204 2.99 -5.48 -14.08
CA GLU A 204 3.89 -5.92 -13.00
C GLU A 204 3.22 -6.91 -12.05
N ILE A 205 1.94 -6.69 -11.73
CA ILE A 205 1.10 -7.63 -10.96
C ILE A 205 0.90 -8.93 -11.76
N GLU A 206 0.59 -8.83 -13.06
CA GLU A 206 0.44 -10.01 -13.92
C GLU A 206 1.74 -10.80 -14.04
N LYS A 207 2.89 -10.10 -14.14
CA LYS A 207 4.22 -10.71 -14.12
C LYS A 207 4.49 -11.41 -12.79
N MET A 208 4.24 -10.74 -11.66
CA MET A 208 4.37 -11.37 -10.34
C MET A 208 3.43 -12.57 -10.16
N ASN A 209 2.20 -12.46 -10.67
CA ASN A 209 1.25 -13.57 -10.63
C ASN A 209 1.72 -14.75 -11.51
N ALA A 210 2.29 -14.46 -12.67
CA ALA A 210 2.88 -15.48 -13.54
C ALA A 210 4.09 -16.16 -12.85
N GLU A 211 4.99 -15.37 -12.25
CA GLU A 211 6.12 -15.88 -11.48
C GLU A 211 5.66 -16.71 -10.27
N ASN A 212 4.64 -16.24 -9.53
CA ASN A 212 4.05 -16.99 -8.42
C ASN A 212 3.41 -18.31 -8.90
N ASN A 213 2.70 -18.28 -10.03
CA ASN A 213 2.11 -19.49 -10.61
C ASN A 213 3.20 -20.48 -11.06
N GLU A 214 4.29 -19.97 -11.62
CA GLU A 214 5.43 -20.82 -11.98
C GLU A 214 6.09 -21.44 -10.73
N LEU A 215 6.28 -20.66 -9.68
CA LEU A 215 6.77 -21.15 -8.39
C LEU A 215 5.82 -22.19 -7.76
N LEU A 216 4.52 -21.95 -7.86
CA LEU A 216 3.48 -22.87 -7.37
C LEU A 216 3.50 -24.18 -8.14
N LEU A 217 3.64 -24.12 -9.48
CA LEU A 217 3.81 -25.30 -10.33
C LEU A 217 5.10 -26.04 -10.01
N ARG A 218 6.19 -25.31 -9.78
CA ARG A 218 7.48 -25.89 -9.39
C ARG A 218 7.40 -26.61 -8.04
N ASN A 219 6.76 -25.97 -7.05
CA ASN A 219 6.52 -26.59 -5.74
C ASN A 219 5.64 -27.83 -5.84
N ARG A 220 4.58 -27.77 -6.62
CA ARG A 220 3.69 -28.91 -6.86
C ARG A 220 4.39 -30.07 -7.56
N ASN A 221 5.29 -29.75 -8.50
CA ASN A 221 6.13 -30.76 -9.15
C ASN A 221 7.13 -31.39 -8.19
N LEU A 222 7.70 -30.58 -7.27
CA LEU A 222 8.58 -31.08 -6.20
C LEU A 222 7.80 -31.96 -5.21
N GLU A 223 6.61 -31.57 -4.80
CA GLU A 223 5.73 -32.40 -3.94
C GLU A 223 5.36 -33.73 -4.63
N LEU A 224 5.02 -33.66 -5.92
CA LEU A 224 4.74 -34.86 -6.71
C LEU A 224 5.97 -35.77 -6.85
N ALA A 225 7.16 -35.19 -7.01
CA ALA A 225 8.40 -35.95 -7.08
C ALA A 225 8.71 -36.60 -5.71
N GLN A 226 8.51 -35.86 -4.60
CA GLN A 226 8.65 -36.40 -3.24
C GLN A 226 7.63 -37.50 -2.98
N PHE A 227 6.38 -37.30 -3.33
CA PHE A 227 5.33 -38.32 -3.18
C PHE A 227 5.63 -39.58 -3.99
N LYS A 228 6.13 -39.45 -5.24
CA LYS A 228 6.57 -40.59 -6.06
C LYS A 228 7.73 -41.32 -5.39
N ALA A 229 8.74 -40.58 -4.92
CA ALA A 229 9.89 -41.18 -4.24
C ALA A 229 9.49 -41.89 -2.95
N GLU A 230 8.52 -41.36 -2.20
CA GLU A 230 7.99 -41.97 -0.99
C GLU A 230 7.14 -43.22 -1.31
N THR A 231 6.35 -43.16 -2.39
CA THR A 231 5.59 -44.30 -2.88
C THR A 231 6.51 -45.42 -3.35
N GLU A 232 7.59 -45.09 -4.09
CA GLU A 232 8.61 -46.07 -4.52
C GLU A 232 9.34 -46.70 -3.33
N ARG A 233 9.67 -45.87 -2.30
CA ARG A 233 10.24 -46.38 -1.05
C ARG A 233 9.28 -47.33 -0.29
N THR A 234 8.00 -46.95 -0.17
CA THR A 234 7.01 -47.79 0.48
C THR A 234 6.77 -49.08 -0.28
N GLN A 235 6.76 -49.00 -1.61
CA GLN A 235 6.63 -50.16 -2.48
C GLN A 235 7.84 -51.10 -2.38
N SER A 236 9.05 -50.54 -2.36
CA SER A 236 10.28 -51.32 -2.17
C SER A 236 10.35 -51.97 -0.78
N LEU A 237 9.87 -51.26 0.28
CA LEU A 237 9.74 -51.80 1.62
C LEU A 237 8.70 -52.92 1.69
N MET A 238 7.56 -52.81 1.00
CA MET A 238 6.56 -53.86 0.92
C MET A 238 7.10 -55.09 0.21
N VAL A 239 7.81 -54.90 -0.93
CA VAL A 239 8.45 -56.00 -1.66
C VAL A 239 9.50 -56.70 -0.78
N ALA A 240 10.32 -55.92 -0.05
CA ALA A 240 11.32 -56.46 0.84
C ALA A 240 10.67 -57.26 2.01
N LYS A 241 9.59 -56.73 2.62
CA LYS A 241 8.83 -57.44 3.66
C LYS A 241 8.16 -58.71 3.13
N GLN A 242 7.66 -58.66 1.90
CA GLN A 242 7.05 -59.83 1.27
C GLN A 242 8.09 -60.91 1.00
N ALA A 243 9.27 -60.50 0.48
CA ALA A 243 10.40 -61.44 0.26
C ALA A 243 10.91 -62.03 1.60
N GLU A 244 10.93 -61.24 2.68
CA GLU A 244 11.30 -61.70 4.02
C GLU A 244 10.24 -62.69 4.58
N SER A 245 8.97 -62.40 4.36
CA SER A 245 7.85 -63.29 4.74
C SER A 245 7.91 -64.60 3.95
N GLU A 246 8.21 -64.56 2.65
CA GLU A 246 8.37 -65.75 1.83
C GLU A 246 9.58 -66.58 2.24
N ARG A 247 10.70 -65.91 2.63
CA ARG A 247 11.84 -66.61 3.21
C ARG A 247 11.52 -67.27 4.51
N GLN A 248 10.81 -66.60 5.40
CA GLN A 248 10.38 -67.20 6.69
C GLN A 248 9.45 -68.39 6.44
N LEU A 249 8.51 -68.27 5.50
CA LEU A 249 7.62 -69.33 5.11
C LEU A 249 8.37 -70.54 4.51
N MET A 250 9.40 -70.28 3.68
CA MET A 250 10.28 -71.33 3.18
C MET A 250 11.06 -72.02 4.29
N ILE A 251 11.64 -71.27 5.22
CA ILE A 251 12.34 -71.82 6.36
C ILE A 251 11.38 -72.69 7.22
N LEU A 252 10.17 -72.21 7.43
CA LEU A 252 9.14 -72.95 8.16
C LEU A 252 8.77 -74.27 7.43
N LYS A 253 8.63 -74.21 6.11
CA LYS A 253 8.40 -75.40 5.29
C LYS A 253 9.56 -76.39 5.36
N PHE A 254 10.79 -75.89 5.31
CA PHE A 254 11.99 -76.72 5.46
C PHE A 254 12.07 -77.39 6.84
N ILE A 255 11.76 -76.65 7.91
CA ILE A 255 11.69 -77.18 9.25
C ILE A 255 10.62 -78.27 9.37
N LEU A 256 9.44 -78.01 8.79
CA LEU A 256 8.34 -78.95 8.83
C LEU A 256 8.64 -80.24 8.04
N ILE A 257 9.28 -80.14 6.87
CA ILE A 257 9.75 -81.26 6.11
C ILE A 257 10.81 -82.02 6.88
N PHE A 258 11.76 -81.30 7.55
CA PHE A 258 12.81 -81.93 8.36
C PHE A 258 12.19 -82.74 9.53
N PHE A 259 11.20 -82.16 10.20
CA PHE A 259 10.50 -82.85 11.26
C PHE A 259 9.71 -84.06 10.75
N CYS A 260 9.11 -84.03 9.57
CA CYS A 260 8.41 -85.17 8.98
C CYS A 260 9.37 -86.30 8.51
N PHE A 261 10.64 -85.97 8.23
CA PHE A 261 11.62 -87.00 7.89
C PHE A 261 12.29 -87.72 9.13
N PHE A 262 12.21 -87.07 10.30
CA PHE A 262 12.84 -87.60 11.52
C PHE A 262 11.83 -88.10 12.57
N ALA A 263 10.51 -88.06 12.28
CA ALA A 263 9.45 -88.73 13.03
C ALA A 263 9.09 -90.04 12.39
#